data_c87cdf0fcf3b49b48ec7e5666a794ae1
#
_entry.id   c87cdf0fcf3b49b48ec7e5666a794ae1
#
_cell.length_a   1.000
_cell.length_b   1.000
_cell.length_c   1.000
_cell.angle_alpha   90.00
_cell.angle_beta   90.00
_cell.angle_gamma   90.00
#
_symmetry.space_group_name_H-M   'P 1'
#
loop_
_entity.id
_entity.type
_entity.pdbx_description
1 polymer ?
#
loop_
_entity_poly.entity_id
_entity_poly.type
_entity_poly.pdbx_seq_one_letter_code
_entity_poly.pdbx_strand_id
1 'polypeptide(L)'
;MTREEARRARVEELLAYDFAVCSWLRADGLSVGGGEVPFDAPRNPADPSEPHLRLAGFDEAGRGRTPRPILRLAGFDEAGRGALAGPVVVACVHLDLALAGRRSELVDALCGVDDSKRLSAARRERLFDRITAGAIWAVGAASAAEIDRSGIVSACRVAARRACRALNVDVDAGLFDRGLSLRAGVEPKADTAGTLPEATATGADGRSLHVACASILAKVTRDRIMCRLDDAFRGYAFERHKGYGTVAHREAIRVLGPSRVHRRTFLRGCESAESQSC
;
A
#
# COMPACT_ATOMS: atom_id res chain seq x y z
N MET A 1 -23.17 -20.94 -5.19
CA MET A 1 -22.41 -19.69 -5.39
C MET A 1 -21.37 -19.93 -6.48
N THR A 2 -21.46 -19.22 -7.57
CA THR A 2 -20.49 -19.29 -8.66
C THR A 2 -19.16 -18.66 -8.24
N ARG A 3 -18.08 -18.93 -9.01
CA ARG A 3 -16.78 -18.29 -8.75
C ARG A 3 -16.84 -16.76 -8.90
N GLU A 4 -17.73 -16.26 -9.71
CA GLU A 4 -17.90 -14.82 -9.92
C GLU A 4 -18.66 -14.18 -8.75
N GLU A 5 -19.75 -14.78 -8.31
CA GLU A 5 -20.47 -14.35 -7.10
C GLU A 5 -19.57 -14.31 -5.87
N ALA A 6 -18.71 -15.32 -5.68
CA ALA A 6 -17.75 -15.34 -4.60
C ALA A 6 -16.71 -14.19 -4.68
N ARG A 7 -16.29 -13.83 -5.90
CA ARG A 7 -15.36 -12.69 -6.10
C ARG A 7 -16.03 -11.35 -5.84
N ARG A 8 -17.29 -11.18 -6.23
CA ARG A 8 -18.08 -9.97 -5.96
C ARG A 8 -18.30 -9.83 -4.46
N ALA A 9 -18.74 -10.88 -3.78
CA ALA A 9 -18.93 -10.90 -2.34
C ALA A 9 -17.62 -10.53 -1.60
N ARG A 10 -16.47 -10.99 -2.09
CA ARG A 10 -15.16 -10.63 -1.50
C ARG A 10 -14.87 -9.13 -1.63
N VAL A 11 -15.14 -8.51 -2.77
CA VAL A 11 -14.95 -7.06 -2.95
C VAL A 11 -15.92 -6.28 -2.07
N GLU A 12 -17.16 -6.73 -1.92
CA GLU A 12 -18.11 -6.11 -1.00
C GLU A 12 -17.67 -6.18 0.46
N GLU A 13 -17.07 -7.30 0.88
CA GLU A 13 -16.49 -7.45 2.23
C GLU A 13 -15.35 -6.46 2.46
N LEU A 14 -14.41 -6.34 1.50
CA LEU A 14 -13.30 -5.39 1.57
C LEU A 14 -13.79 -3.94 1.62
N LEU A 15 -14.81 -3.62 0.82
CA LEU A 15 -15.41 -2.30 0.79
C LEU A 15 -16.16 -1.97 2.08
N ALA A 16 -16.85 -2.95 2.67
CA ALA A 16 -17.52 -2.81 3.95
C ALA A 16 -16.54 -2.43 5.07
N TYR A 17 -15.37 -3.02 5.07
CA TYR A 17 -14.31 -2.67 6.00
C TYR A 17 -13.83 -1.22 5.83
N ASP A 18 -13.67 -0.74 4.60
CA ASP A 18 -13.29 0.66 4.33
C ASP A 18 -14.34 1.65 4.88
N PHE A 19 -15.62 1.35 4.75
CA PHE A 19 -16.68 2.16 5.36
C PHE A 19 -16.61 2.15 6.89
N ALA A 20 -16.32 0.99 7.51
CA ALA A 20 -16.14 0.88 8.94
C ALA A 20 -14.93 1.70 9.44
N VAL A 21 -13.82 1.67 8.72
CA VAL A 21 -12.65 2.53 9.01
C VAL A 21 -12.99 4.00 8.91
N CYS A 22 -13.71 4.41 7.86
CA CYS A 22 -14.17 5.78 7.72
C CYS A 22 -15.07 6.23 8.88
N SER A 23 -15.97 5.37 9.33
CA SER A 23 -16.87 5.64 10.48
C SER A 23 -16.07 5.74 11.77
N TRP A 24 -15.14 4.85 12.02
CA TRP A 24 -14.26 4.87 13.18
C TRP A 24 -13.40 6.15 13.22
N LEU A 25 -12.74 6.51 12.12
CA LEU A 25 -11.93 7.74 12.02
C LEU A 25 -12.74 9.00 12.30
N ARG A 26 -14.04 9.00 12.02
CA ARG A 26 -14.93 10.12 12.33
C ARG A 26 -15.30 10.19 13.81
N ALA A 27 -15.59 9.03 14.42
CA ALA A 27 -16.03 8.95 15.82
C ALA A 27 -14.91 9.36 16.78
N ASP A 28 -13.67 8.94 16.53
CA ASP A 28 -12.50 9.23 17.36
C ASP A 28 -11.90 10.64 17.12
N GLY A 29 -12.55 11.43 16.26
CA GLY A 29 -12.04 12.72 15.81
C GLY A 29 -10.67 12.54 15.19
N LEU A 30 -10.51 12.80 13.91
CA LEU A 30 -9.26 12.69 13.14
C LEU A 30 -8.02 13.16 13.92
N SER A 31 -7.69 12.42 14.99
CA SER A 31 -6.56 12.78 15.83
C SER A 31 -5.27 12.51 15.06
N VAL A 32 -4.39 13.49 15.04
CA VAL A 32 -3.06 13.39 14.40
C VAL A 32 -2.20 12.28 15.03
N GLY A 33 -2.73 11.59 16.07
CA GLY A 33 -2.05 10.59 16.89
C GLY A 33 -1.73 9.24 16.23
N GLY A 34 -2.39 8.84 15.14
CA GLY A 34 -2.29 7.48 14.54
C GLY A 34 -2.80 6.40 15.51
N GLY A 35 -3.75 5.60 15.06
CA GLY A 35 -4.31 4.51 15.84
C GLY A 35 -4.31 3.20 15.03
N GLU A 36 -4.20 2.07 15.72
CA GLU A 36 -4.50 0.78 15.11
C GLU A 36 -6.02 0.62 15.05
N VAL A 37 -6.55 0.34 13.86
CA VAL A 37 -7.99 0.05 13.69
C VAL A 37 -8.30 -1.22 14.47
N PRO A 38 -9.28 -1.19 15.39
CA PRO A 38 -9.65 -2.38 16.16
C PRO A 38 -9.96 -3.54 15.24
N PHE A 39 -9.56 -4.75 15.64
CA PHE A 39 -9.84 -5.98 14.89
C PHE A 39 -11.33 -6.21 14.68
N ASP A 40 -12.14 -5.73 15.61
CA ASP A 40 -13.60 -5.86 15.67
C ASP A 40 -14.35 -4.66 15.07
N ALA A 41 -13.69 -3.82 14.25
CA ALA A 41 -14.41 -2.78 13.52
C ALA A 41 -15.61 -3.40 12.79
N PRO A 42 -16.83 -2.82 12.93
CA PRO A 42 -18.07 -3.47 12.54
C PRO A 42 -18.03 -3.96 11.08
N ARG A 43 -18.39 -5.21 10.88
CA ARG A 43 -18.31 -5.90 9.57
C ARG A 43 -19.52 -5.64 8.67
N ASN A 44 -20.53 -4.92 9.16
CA ASN A 44 -21.79 -4.77 8.43
C ASN A 44 -22.24 -3.30 8.30
N PRO A 45 -21.93 -2.62 7.20
CA PRO A 45 -22.45 -1.28 6.92
C PRO A 45 -23.92 -1.28 6.49
N ALA A 46 -24.56 -2.44 6.39
CA ALA A 46 -25.95 -2.59 5.99
C ALA A 46 -26.90 -2.75 7.19
N ASP A 47 -26.44 -2.53 8.43
CA ASP A 47 -27.31 -2.50 9.58
C ASP A 47 -28.10 -1.18 9.61
N PRO A 48 -29.42 -1.19 9.32
CA PRO A 48 -30.23 0.02 9.31
C PRO A 48 -30.44 0.62 10.70
N SER A 49 -29.97 -0.04 11.76
CA SER A 49 -30.05 0.43 13.14
C SER A 49 -28.84 1.31 13.52
N GLU A 50 -27.76 1.29 12.76
CA GLU A 50 -26.66 2.24 12.98
C GLU A 50 -27.07 3.61 12.46
N PRO A 51 -27.05 4.66 13.30
CA PRO A 51 -27.36 6.01 12.87
C PRO A 51 -26.36 6.40 11.79
N HIS A 52 -26.85 6.75 10.60
CA HIS A 52 -26.07 7.44 9.58
C HIS A 52 -25.59 8.74 10.20
N LEU A 53 -24.42 8.73 10.82
CA LEU A 53 -23.86 9.83 11.59
C LEU A 53 -23.64 11.03 10.64
N ARG A 54 -24.58 11.93 10.63
CA ARG A 54 -24.40 13.29 10.15
C ARG A 54 -23.66 14.05 11.28
N LEU A 55 -22.35 13.96 11.31
CA LEU A 55 -21.56 14.81 12.20
C LEU A 55 -21.42 16.19 11.56
N ALA A 56 -22.10 17.19 12.13
CA ALA A 56 -21.77 18.57 11.93
C ALA A 56 -20.46 18.85 12.68
N GLY A 57 -19.34 18.94 11.95
CA GLY A 57 -18.09 19.45 12.51
C GLY A 57 -18.15 20.97 12.58
N PHE A 58 -17.86 21.56 13.74
CA PHE A 58 -17.61 22.99 13.89
C PHE A 58 -16.09 23.20 13.91
N ASP A 59 -15.61 24.25 13.20
CA ASP A 59 -14.24 24.71 13.39
C ASP A 59 -14.11 25.47 14.73
N GLU A 60 -12.87 25.73 15.17
CA GLU A 60 -12.61 26.47 16.41
C GLU A 60 -13.20 27.90 16.42
N ALA A 61 -13.67 28.39 15.28
CA ALA A 61 -14.34 29.67 15.11
C ALA A 61 -15.87 29.54 15.08
N GLY A 62 -16.46 28.36 15.36
CA GLY A 62 -17.91 28.14 15.38
C GLY A 62 -18.58 28.19 14.00
N ARG A 63 -17.81 28.18 12.91
CA ARG A 63 -18.32 28.15 11.56
C ARG A 63 -18.60 26.70 11.14
N GLY A 64 -19.87 26.40 10.91
CA GLY A 64 -20.30 25.09 10.42
C GLY A 64 -19.60 24.76 9.10
N ARG A 65 -18.64 23.82 9.12
CA ARG A 65 -18.19 23.17 7.89
C ARG A 65 -19.39 22.36 7.37
N THR A 66 -19.75 22.58 6.10
CA THR A 66 -20.69 21.66 5.43
C THR A 66 -20.24 20.24 5.68
N PRO A 67 -21.11 19.37 6.23
CA PRO A 67 -20.72 17.98 6.51
C PRO A 67 -20.24 17.36 5.19
N ARG A 68 -18.98 17.02 5.09
CA ARG A 68 -18.53 16.15 4.00
C ARG A 68 -19.11 14.77 4.29
N PRO A 69 -20.04 14.26 3.51
CA PRO A 69 -20.78 13.06 3.84
C PRO A 69 -19.90 11.81 3.87
N ILE A 70 -18.71 11.84 3.25
CA ILE A 70 -17.79 10.72 3.15
C ILE A 70 -16.36 11.20 3.34
N LEU A 71 -15.60 10.50 4.19
CA LEU A 71 -14.17 10.69 4.37
C LEU A 71 -13.44 10.23 3.09
N ARG A 72 -12.52 11.04 2.59
CA ARG A 72 -11.63 10.64 1.49
C ARG A 72 -10.49 9.80 2.05
N LEU A 73 -10.65 8.49 2.02
CA LEU A 73 -9.64 7.54 2.46
C LEU A 73 -8.66 7.24 1.33
N ALA A 74 -7.37 7.12 1.65
CA ALA A 74 -6.38 6.56 0.75
C ALA A 74 -5.73 5.33 1.39
N GLY A 75 -5.65 4.21 0.67
CA GLY A 75 -4.96 3.00 1.09
C GLY A 75 -3.54 2.95 0.58
N PHE A 76 -2.61 2.48 1.41
CA PHE A 76 -1.19 2.38 1.11
C PHE A 76 -0.67 0.97 1.35
N ASP A 77 0.14 0.45 0.43
CA ASP A 77 0.89 -0.78 0.62
C ASP A 77 2.22 -0.76 -0.14
N GLU A 78 3.17 -1.60 0.28
CA GLU A 78 4.50 -1.68 -0.29
C GLU A 78 4.82 -3.03 -0.92
N ALA A 79 5.71 -3.01 -1.91
CA ALA A 79 6.30 -4.20 -2.51
C ALA A 79 7.83 -4.12 -2.49
N GLY A 80 8.46 -5.25 -2.19
CA GLY A 80 9.92 -5.37 -2.26
C GLY A 80 10.68 -5.07 -0.99
N ARG A 81 10.05 -5.01 0.18
CA ARG A 81 10.69 -4.71 1.45
C ARG A 81 11.86 -5.67 1.77
N GLY A 82 11.66 -6.97 1.65
CA GLY A 82 12.67 -8.01 1.95
C GLY A 82 13.55 -8.44 0.78
N ALA A 83 13.56 -7.73 -0.35
CA ALA A 83 14.37 -8.09 -1.50
C ALA A 83 15.84 -7.69 -1.32
N LEU A 84 16.77 -8.46 -1.89
CA LEU A 84 18.22 -8.16 -1.88
C LEU A 84 18.60 -7.12 -2.93
N ALA A 85 17.75 -6.93 -3.95
CA ALA A 85 18.01 -5.99 -5.05
C ALA A 85 16.76 -5.24 -5.47
N GLY A 86 16.96 -4.09 -6.09
CA GLY A 86 15.91 -3.23 -6.63
C GLY A 86 15.25 -2.33 -5.58
N PRO A 87 14.33 -1.46 -6.03
CA PRO A 87 13.67 -0.50 -5.16
C PRO A 87 12.65 -1.16 -4.24
N VAL A 88 12.30 -0.45 -3.15
CA VAL A 88 10.99 -0.61 -2.52
C VAL A 88 10.02 0.33 -3.24
N VAL A 89 8.81 -0.16 -3.50
CA VAL A 89 7.74 0.57 -4.20
C VAL A 89 6.53 0.62 -3.30
N VAL A 90 5.96 1.80 -3.11
CA VAL A 90 4.70 2.01 -2.39
C VAL A 90 3.67 2.54 -3.37
N ALA A 91 2.48 1.99 -3.35
CA ALA A 91 1.32 2.57 -4.04
C ALA A 91 0.37 3.21 -3.04
N CYS A 92 -0.32 4.24 -3.51
CA CYS A 92 -1.39 4.93 -2.82
C CYS A 92 -2.63 4.91 -3.72
N VAL A 93 -3.77 4.52 -3.19
CA VAL A 93 -5.02 4.39 -3.94
C VAL A 93 -6.16 5.08 -3.19
N HIS A 94 -6.89 5.94 -3.89
CA HIS A 94 -8.16 6.50 -3.45
C HIS A 94 -9.29 6.01 -4.38
N LEU A 95 -10.32 5.41 -3.76
CA LEU A 95 -11.56 5.05 -4.41
C LEU A 95 -12.63 6.06 -3.98
N ASP A 96 -13.31 6.69 -4.93
CA ASP A 96 -14.38 7.64 -4.60
C ASP A 96 -15.63 6.89 -4.12
N LEU A 97 -15.74 6.78 -2.81
CA LEU A 97 -16.87 6.13 -2.13
C LEU A 97 -18.12 7.05 -2.05
N ALA A 98 -17.99 8.34 -2.39
CA ALA A 98 -19.10 9.31 -2.37
C ALA A 98 -20.13 9.01 -3.45
N LEU A 99 -19.75 8.28 -4.47
CA LEU A 99 -20.64 7.88 -5.56
C LEU A 99 -21.52 6.67 -5.13
N ALA A 100 -22.30 6.85 -4.05
CA ALA A 100 -23.16 5.80 -3.49
C ALA A 100 -24.06 5.12 -4.53
N GLY A 101 -24.47 5.84 -5.59
CA GLY A 101 -25.19 5.28 -6.74
C GLY A 101 -24.35 4.34 -7.63
N ARG A 102 -23.01 4.33 -7.46
CA ARG A 102 -22.07 3.53 -8.26
C ARG A 102 -21.41 2.39 -7.50
N ARG A 103 -21.90 2.05 -6.30
CA ARG A 103 -21.33 0.94 -5.51
C ARG A 103 -21.27 -0.36 -6.32
N SER A 104 -22.34 -0.69 -7.04
CA SER A 104 -22.40 -1.88 -7.90
C SER A 104 -21.37 -1.79 -9.03
N GLU A 105 -21.24 -0.64 -9.69
CA GLU A 105 -20.23 -0.43 -10.75
C GLU A 105 -18.80 -0.58 -10.22
N LEU A 106 -18.52 -0.08 -9.02
CA LEU A 106 -17.21 -0.20 -8.38
C LEU A 106 -16.90 -1.69 -8.04
N VAL A 107 -17.89 -2.40 -7.47
CA VAL A 107 -17.78 -3.83 -7.17
C VAL A 107 -17.53 -4.63 -8.45
N ASP A 108 -18.23 -4.31 -9.53
CA ASP A 108 -18.05 -4.97 -10.84
C ASP A 108 -16.69 -4.64 -11.45
N ALA A 109 -16.31 -3.37 -11.41
CA ALA A 109 -15.02 -2.90 -11.91
C ALA A 109 -13.84 -3.56 -11.18
N LEU A 110 -13.92 -3.74 -9.88
CA LEU A 110 -12.86 -4.30 -9.04
C LEU A 110 -13.08 -5.79 -8.70
N CYS A 111 -14.07 -6.45 -9.33
CA CYS A 111 -14.37 -7.84 -9.11
C CYS A 111 -13.13 -8.72 -9.25
N GLY A 112 -12.76 -9.39 -8.16
CA GLY A 112 -11.60 -10.27 -8.08
C GLY A 112 -10.36 -9.64 -7.49
N VAL A 113 -10.41 -8.38 -7.02
CA VAL A 113 -9.40 -7.83 -6.12
C VAL A 113 -9.40 -8.62 -4.82
N ASP A 114 -8.22 -8.95 -4.34
CA ASP A 114 -7.94 -9.66 -3.09
C ASP A 114 -6.47 -9.39 -2.74
N ASP A 115 -5.98 -9.87 -1.60
CA ASP A 115 -4.57 -9.86 -1.22
C ASP A 115 -3.69 -10.29 -2.41
N SER A 116 -2.74 -9.45 -2.79
CA SER A 116 -1.90 -9.65 -3.98
C SER A 116 -1.10 -10.95 -3.93
N LYS A 117 -0.79 -11.47 -2.73
CA LYS A 117 -0.07 -12.74 -2.51
C LYS A 117 -0.92 -13.96 -2.86
N ARG A 118 -2.25 -13.82 -2.82
CA ARG A 118 -3.23 -14.87 -3.19
C ARG A 118 -3.53 -14.90 -4.69
N LEU A 119 -3.06 -13.92 -5.44
CA LEU A 119 -3.31 -13.76 -6.86
C LEU A 119 -2.13 -14.24 -7.71
N SER A 120 -2.41 -14.90 -8.84
CA SER A 120 -1.38 -15.20 -9.84
C SER A 120 -0.88 -13.91 -10.51
N ALA A 121 0.34 -13.94 -11.08
CA ALA A 121 0.92 -12.79 -11.78
C ALA A 121 0.00 -12.28 -12.91
N ALA A 122 -0.51 -13.17 -13.75
CA ALA A 122 -1.43 -12.83 -14.83
C ALA A 122 -2.74 -12.21 -14.34
N ARG A 123 -3.22 -12.59 -13.14
CA ARG A 123 -4.41 -12.00 -12.56
C ARG A 123 -4.12 -10.62 -11.99
N ARG A 124 -2.97 -10.43 -11.33
CA ARG A 124 -2.53 -9.11 -10.87
C ARG A 124 -2.39 -8.10 -12.02
N GLU A 125 -1.81 -8.52 -13.16
CA GLU A 125 -1.69 -7.66 -14.35
C GLU A 125 -3.06 -7.21 -14.88
N ARG A 126 -4.03 -8.13 -15.02
CA ARG A 126 -5.40 -7.76 -15.44
C ARG A 126 -6.11 -6.82 -14.45
N LEU A 127 -5.90 -7.04 -13.15
CA LEU A 127 -6.47 -6.18 -12.12
C LEU A 127 -5.77 -4.82 -12.06
N PHE A 128 -4.47 -4.77 -12.35
CA PHE A 128 -3.75 -3.51 -12.46
C PHE A 128 -4.42 -2.56 -13.46
N ASP A 129 -4.72 -3.03 -14.67
CA ASP A 129 -5.37 -2.21 -15.69
C ASP A 129 -6.77 -1.76 -15.26
N ARG A 130 -7.53 -2.62 -14.57
CA ARG A 130 -8.86 -2.27 -14.05
C ARG A 130 -8.81 -1.26 -12.93
N ILE A 131 -7.88 -1.43 -11.99
CA ILE A 131 -7.69 -0.49 -10.87
C ILE A 131 -7.26 0.88 -11.42
N THR A 132 -6.29 0.91 -12.33
CA THR A 132 -5.79 2.18 -12.89
C THR A 132 -6.82 2.93 -13.73
N ALA A 133 -7.79 2.24 -14.29
CA ALA A 133 -8.90 2.86 -15.03
C ALA A 133 -10.00 3.42 -14.11
N GLY A 134 -10.19 2.86 -12.90
CA GLY A 134 -11.32 3.19 -12.02
C GLY A 134 -10.96 3.89 -10.70
N ALA A 135 -9.67 4.05 -10.40
CA ALA A 135 -9.21 4.65 -9.15
C ALA A 135 -8.32 5.87 -9.39
N ILE A 136 -8.21 6.75 -8.41
CA ILE A 136 -7.14 7.75 -8.34
C ILE A 136 -5.98 7.10 -7.61
N TRP A 137 -4.83 7.06 -8.22
CA TRP A 137 -3.68 6.33 -7.70
C TRP A 137 -2.36 7.00 -8.01
N ALA A 138 -1.37 6.69 -7.21
CA ALA A 138 0.01 7.10 -7.43
C ALA A 138 0.97 6.05 -6.87
N VAL A 139 2.23 6.12 -7.34
CA VAL A 139 3.30 5.25 -6.91
C VAL A 139 4.52 6.08 -6.54
N GLY A 140 5.15 5.73 -5.43
CA GLY A 140 6.45 6.23 -5.04
C GLY A 140 7.43 5.09 -4.87
N ALA A 141 8.70 5.36 -5.08
CA ALA A 141 9.74 4.37 -4.93
C ALA A 141 10.95 4.96 -4.19
N ALA A 142 11.71 4.08 -3.51
CA ALA A 142 13.03 4.39 -3.01
C ALA A 142 14.03 3.34 -3.51
N SER A 143 15.15 3.81 -4.03
CA SER A 143 16.21 3.01 -4.66
C SER A 143 16.98 2.16 -3.64
N ALA A 144 17.75 1.19 -4.12
CA ALA A 144 18.67 0.41 -3.31
C ALA A 144 19.66 1.31 -2.54
N ALA A 145 20.19 2.35 -3.18
CA ALA A 145 21.10 3.29 -2.55
C ALA A 145 20.46 4.12 -1.44
N GLU A 146 19.18 4.49 -1.58
CA GLU A 146 18.43 5.18 -0.51
C GLU A 146 18.15 4.23 0.66
N ILE A 147 17.83 2.95 0.37
CA ILE A 147 17.66 1.91 1.38
C ILE A 147 18.96 1.69 2.16
N ASP A 148 20.11 1.59 1.48
CA ASP A 148 21.39 1.42 2.13
C ASP A 148 21.79 2.60 3.00
N ARG A 149 21.42 3.83 2.59
CA ARG A 149 21.72 5.06 3.32
C ARG A 149 20.89 5.24 4.59
N SER A 150 19.59 4.97 4.52
CA SER A 150 18.63 5.34 5.57
C SER A 150 17.92 4.18 6.23
N GLY A 151 18.17 2.95 5.78
CA GLY A 151 17.46 1.75 6.20
C GLY A 151 16.11 1.59 5.55
N ILE A 152 15.61 0.35 5.54
CA ILE A 152 14.38 -0.01 4.81
C ILE A 152 13.13 0.70 5.34
N VAL A 153 13.02 0.91 6.65
CA VAL A 153 11.86 1.57 7.24
C VAL A 153 11.76 3.03 6.79
N SER A 154 12.88 3.77 6.81
CA SER A 154 12.94 5.16 6.31
C SER A 154 12.69 5.22 4.80
N ALA A 155 13.25 4.29 4.04
CA ALA A 155 13.05 4.21 2.60
C ALA A 155 11.57 3.95 2.23
N CYS A 156 10.86 3.06 2.96
CA CYS A 156 9.43 2.86 2.80
C CYS A 156 8.64 4.15 3.06
N ARG A 157 8.99 4.91 4.11
CA ARG A 157 8.36 6.22 4.39
C ARG A 157 8.60 7.23 3.27
N VAL A 158 9.82 7.30 2.75
CA VAL A 158 10.15 8.18 1.62
C VAL A 158 9.31 7.80 0.40
N ALA A 159 9.21 6.52 0.08
CA ALA A 159 8.40 6.02 -1.02
C ALA A 159 6.91 6.34 -0.80
N ALA A 160 6.38 6.12 0.41
CA ALA A 160 4.99 6.43 0.75
C ALA A 160 4.68 7.93 0.62
N ARG A 161 5.57 8.80 1.09
CA ARG A 161 5.43 10.26 0.91
C ARG A 161 5.46 10.68 -0.55
N ARG A 162 6.32 10.06 -1.37
CA ARG A 162 6.35 10.29 -2.82
C ARG A 162 5.04 9.89 -3.48
N ALA A 163 4.48 8.74 -3.12
CA ALA A 163 3.17 8.30 -3.59
C ALA A 163 2.07 9.26 -3.15
N CYS A 164 2.03 9.64 -1.87
CA CYS A 164 1.02 10.57 -1.34
C CYS A 164 1.06 11.94 -2.03
N ARG A 165 2.25 12.51 -2.26
CA ARG A 165 2.40 13.78 -2.97
C ARG A 165 2.01 13.70 -4.45
N ALA A 166 2.21 12.55 -5.07
CA ALA A 166 1.85 12.33 -6.47
C ALA A 166 0.37 12.00 -6.66
N LEU A 167 -0.36 11.69 -5.56
CA LEU A 167 -1.79 11.45 -5.60
C LEU A 167 -2.50 12.79 -5.81
N ASN A 168 -2.97 13.03 -7.01
CA ASN A 168 -3.57 14.30 -7.42
C ASN A 168 -5.00 14.48 -6.90
N VAL A 169 -5.20 14.28 -5.59
CA VAL A 169 -6.46 14.49 -4.87
C VAL A 169 -6.18 14.72 -3.39
N ASP A 170 -6.95 15.62 -2.77
CA ASP A 170 -6.92 15.79 -1.32
C ASP A 170 -7.57 14.59 -0.64
N VAL A 171 -6.88 13.97 0.30
CA VAL A 171 -7.39 12.89 1.14
C VAL A 171 -7.45 13.34 2.60
N ASP A 172 -8.44 12.84 3.33
CA ASP A 172 -8.68 13.22 4.72
C ASP A 172 -7.93 12.28 5.69
N ALA A 173 -7.67 11.04 5.27
CA ALA A 173 -6.92 10.06 6.07
C ALA A 173 -6.23 9.01 5.18
N GLY A 174 -5.14 8.42 5.71
CA GLY A 174 -4.45 7.27 5.13
C GLY A 174 -4.67 6.00 5.94
N LEU A 175 -4.94 4.89 5.26
CA LEU A 175 -4.95 3.54 5.82
C LEU A 175 -3.74 2.76 5.33
N PHE A 176 -2.96 2.23 6.26
CA PHE A 176 -1.69 1.58 6.01
C PHE A 176 -1.70 0.12 6.47
N ASP A 177 -1.00 -0.76 5.76
CA ASP A 177 -0.64 -2.05 6.34
C ASP A 177 0.41 -1.86 7.44
N ARG A 178 0.44 -2.78 8.39
CA ARG A 178 1.30 -2.69 9.57
C ARG A 178 2.77 -2.53 9.18
N GLY A 179 3.40 -1.50 9.74
CA GLY A 179 4.83 -1.20 9.52
C GLY A 179 5.11 -0.23 8.38
N LEU A 180 4.07 0.26 7.69
CA LEU A 180 4.14 1.38 6.76
C LEU A 180 3.54 2.64 7.40
N SER A 181 4.10 3.81 7.15
CA SER A 181 3.65 5.10 7.69
C SER A 181 4.28 6.25 6.91
N LEU A 182 3.63 7.40 6.89
CA LEU A 182 4.22 8.64 6.38
C LEU A 182 5.07 9.37 7.43
N ARG A 183 4.88 9.06 8.72
CA ARG A 183 5.50 9.77 9.82
C ARG A 183 7.00 9.49 9.91
N ALA A 184 7.80 10.53 10.15
CA ALA A 184 9.17 10.36 10.58
C ALA A 184 9.18 9.98 12.07
N GLY A 185 9.97 9.00 12.47
CA GLY A 185 10.36 8.88 13.86
C GLY A 185 11.19 10.10 14.23
N VAL A 186 10.71 10.85 15.23
CA VAL A 186 11.37 12.04 15.83
C VAL A 186 11.54 13.23 14.86
N GLU A 187 10.85 14.33 15.19
CA GLU A 187 10.79 15.69 14.67
C GLU A 187 9.74 15.97 13.59
N PRO A 188 8.71 16.77 13.94
CA PRO A 188 7.81 17.38 12.97
C PRO A 188 8.43 18.66 12.44
N LYS A 189 9.20 18.60 11.36
CA LYS A 189 9.48 19.81 10.57
C LYS A 189 8.49 19.87 9.41
N ALA A 190 7.62 20.87 9.49
CA ALA A 190 6.80 21.55 8.48
C ALA A 190 6.80 20.93 7.05
N ASP A 191 6.25 19.74 6.89
CA ASP A 191 5.92 19.18 5.58
C ASP A 191 4.47 18.72 5.64
N THR A 192 3.61 19.33 4.86
CA THR A 192 2.15 19.11 4.84
C THR A 192 1.75 17.64 4.65
N ALA A 193 2.62 16.81 4.08
CA ALA A 193 2.42 15.37 4.03
C ALA A 193 2.54 14.66 5.41
N GLY A 194 3.07 15.34 6.44
CA GLY A 194 3.18 14.85 7.81
C GLY A 194 1.96 15.08 8.68
N THR A 195 0.93 15.74 8.17
CA THR A 195 -0.31 16.06 8.91
C THR A 195 -1.49 15.16 8.55
N LEU A 196 -1.33 14.25 7.58
CA LEU A 196 -2.39 13.32 7.22
C LEU A 196 -2.65 12.37 8.41
N PRO A 197 -3.87 12.30 8.94
CA PRO A 197 -4.27 11.30 9.91
C PRO A 197 -4.01 9.90 9.37
N GLU A 198 -3.38 9.03 10.19
CA GLU A 198 -2.99 7.68 9.78
C GLU A 198 -3.74 6.65 10.63
N ALA A 199 -4.35 5.70 9.96
CA ALA A 199 -4.85 4.46 10.55
C ALA A 199 -3.97 3.30 10.07
N THR A 200 -3.70 2.35 10.94
CA THR A 200 -2.97 1.13 10.59
C THR A 200 -3.81 -0.09 10.90
N ALA A 201 -3.71 -1.12 10.06
CA ALA A 201 -4.34 -2.39 10.32
C ALA A 201 -3.40 -3.54 9.93
N THR A 202 -3.33 -4.57 10.78
CA THR A 202 -2.56 -5.77 10.45
C THR A 202 -3.27 -6.56 9.35
N GLY A 203 -2.56 -6.84 8.24
CA GLY A 203 -3.11 -7.51 7.07
C GLY A 203 -4.17 -6.67 6.36
N ALA A 204 -3.96 -5.35 6.30
CA ALA A 204 -4.88 -4.42 5.67
C ALA A 204 -5.12 -4.75 4.17
N ASP A 205 -4.12 -5.31 3.49
CA ASP A 205 -4.20 -5.82 2.10
C ASP A 205 -5.25 -6.93 1.91
N GLY A 206 -5.53 -7.68 2.96
CA GLY A 206 -6.59 -8.69 2.98
C GLY A 206 -7.93 -8.21 3.58
N ARG A 207 -8.07 -6.94 3.98
CA ARG A 207 -9.25 -6.42 4.70
C ARG A 207 -9.86 -5.18 4.04
N SER A 208 -9.06 -4.30 3.49
CA SER A 208 -9.43 -3.03 2.87
C SER A 208 -9.34 -3.11 1.35
N LEU A 209 -10.35 -2.65 0.64
CA LEU A 209 -10.33 -2.58 -0.82
C LEU A 209 -9.27 -1.57 -1.32
N HIS A 210 -9.14 -0.43 -0.63
CA HIS A 210 -8.12 0.58 -0.94
C HIS A 210 -6.71 0.00 -0.84
N VAL A 211 -6.42 -0.70 0.27
CA VAL A 211 -5.08 -1.28 0.52
C VAL A 211 -4.83 -2.49 -0.39
N ALA A 212 -5.85 -3.33 -0.66
CA ALA A 212 -5.74 -4.44 -1.61
C ALA A 212 -5.41 -3.94 -3.03
N CYS A 213 -6.07 -2.87 -3.48
CA CYS A 213 -5.73 -2.22 -4.75
C CYS A 213 -4.30 -1.67 -4.73
N ALA A 214 -3.89 -0.99 -3.65
CA ALA A 214 -2.52 -0.49 -3.51
C ALA A 214 -1.48 -1.62 -3.55
N SER A 215 -1.75 -2.74 -2.87
CA SER A 215 -0.90 -3.94 -2.88
C SER A 215 -0.66 -4.47 -4.30
N ILE A 216 -1.73 -4.59 -5.10
CA ILE A 216 -1.63 -5.02 -6.50
C ILE A 216 -0.80 -4.01 -7.31
N LEU A 217 -1.08 -2.71 -7.19
CA LEU A 217 -0.35 -1.68 -7.94
C LEU A 217 1.13 -1.63 -7.58
N ALA A 218 1.46 -1.67 -6.29
CA ALA A 218 2.84 -1.70 -5.83
C ALA A 218 3.58 -2.94 -6.35
N LYS A 219 2.94 -4.12 -6.24
CA LYS A 219 3.52 -5.40 -6.67
C LYS A 219 3.76 -5.44 -8.17
N VAL A 220 2.78 -5.10 -9.00
CA VAL A 220 2.92 -5.12 -10.46
C VAL A 220 3.93 -4.09 -10.93
N THR A 221 3.87 -2.87 -10.41
CA THR A 221 4.84 -1.82 -10.76
C THR A 221 6.26 -2.26 -10.44
N ARG A 222 6.48 -2.82 -9.25
CA ARG A 222 7.80 -3.30 -8.87
C ARG A 222 8.26 -4.47 -9.73
N ASP A 223 7.39 -5.44 -10.00
CA ASP A 223 7.74 -6.60 -10.83
C ASP A 223 8.13 -6.16 -12.25
N ARG A 224 7.44 -5.18 -12.84
CA ARG A 224 7.79 -4.56 -14.12
C ARG A 224 9.16 -3.85 -14.08
N ILE A 225 9.46 -3.14 -12.98
CA ILE A 225 10.80 -2.54 -12.77
C ILE A 225 11.87 -3.62 -12.73
N MET A 226 11.66 -4.72 -12.02
CA MET A 226 12.63 -5.80 -11.90
C MET A 226 12.86 -6.52 -13.23
N CYS A 227 11.84 -6.66 -14.09
CA CYS A 227 12.02 -7.18 -15.45
C CYS A 227 12.90 -6.24 -16.29
N ARG A 228 12.70 -4.92 -16.22
CA ARG A 228 13.57 -3.95 -16.93
C ARG A 228 15.01 -3.95 -16.38
N LEU A 229 15.18 -4.19 -15.10
CA LEU A 229 16.51 -4.31 -14.50
C LEU A 229 17.22 -5.60 -14.94
N ASP A 230 16.49 -6.66 -15.28
CA ASP A 230 17.08 -7.89 -15.82
C ASP A 230 17.79 -7.66 -17.16
N ASP A 231 17.19 -6.84 -18.04
CA ASP A 231 17.81 -6.44 -19.30
C ASP A 231 19.10 -5.64 -19.09
N ALA A 232 19.11 -4.76 -18.09
CA ALA A 232 20.25 -3.88 -17.79
C ALA A 232 21.36 -4.57 -16.99
N PHE A 233 21.04 -5.61 -16.23
CA PHE A 233 21.95 -6.34 -15.33
C PHE A 233 21.84 -7.84 -15.58
N ARG A 234 22.27 -8.25 -16.78
CA ARG A 234 22.18 -9.64 -17.20
C ARG A 234 22.97 -10.59 -16.31
N GLY A 235 22.48 -11.81 -16.16
CA GLY A 235 23.09 -12.85 -15.36
C GLY A 235 22.56 -12.99 -13.94
N TYR A 236 21.85 -11.97 -13.41
CA TYR A 236 21.22 -12.08 -12.10
C TYR A 236 19.83 -12.74 -12.14
N ALA A 237 19.18 -12.80 -13.30
CA ALA A 237 17.84 -13.35 -13.50
C ALA A 237 16.76 -12.66 -12.65
N PHE A 238 16.79 -11.32 -12.58
CA PHE A 238 15.84 -10.52 -11.81
C PHE A 238 14.39 -10.71 -12.26
N GLU A 239 14.16 -11.03 -13.52
CA GLU A 239 12.81 -11.33 -14.04
C GLU A 239 12.18 -12.56 -13.36
N ARG A 240 12.98 -13.52 -12.87
CA ARG A 240 12.46 -14.73 -12.23
C ARG A 240 12.08 -14.52 -10.78
N HIS A 241 13.01 -14.01 -9.99
CA HIS A 241 12.86 -13.90 -8.53
C HIS A 241 12.63 -12.48 -8.03
N LYS A 242 12.51 -11.50 -8.93
CA LYS A 242 12.22 -10.10 -8.60
C LYS A 242 13.15 -9.50 -7.54
N GLY A 243 14.41 -9.94 -7.50
CA GLY A 243 15.42 -9.48 -6.57
C GLY A 243 15.34 -10.09 -5.15
N TYR A 244 14.43 -11.03 -4.90
CA TYR A 244 14.37 -11.74 -3.62
C TYR A 244 15.52 -12.76 -3.49
N GLY A 245 15.92 -13.04 -2.24
CA GLY A 245 17.07 -13.88 -1.92
C GLY A 245 16.85 -15.38 -2.12
N THR A 246 16.47 -15.79 -3.33
CA THR A 246 16.42 -17.20 -3.72
C THR A 246 17.82 -17.77 -3.84
N VAL A 247 17.95 -19.10 -3.84
CA VAL A 247 19.23 -19.79 -4.04
C VAL A 247 19.90 -19.31 -5.34
N ALA A 248 19.15 -19.26 -6.45
CA ALA A 248 19.67 -18.80 -7.73
C ALA A 248 20.20 -17.36 -7.68
N HIS A 249 19.49 -16.44 -6.98
CA HIS A 249 19.95 -15.05 -6.85
C HIS A 249 21.22 -14.94 -5.99
N ARG A 250 21.30 -15.66 -4.89
CA ARG A 250 22.49 -15.67 -4.04
C ARG A 250 23.70 -16.24 -4.78
N GLU A 251 23.50 -17.29 -5.58
CA GLU A 251 24.55 -17.86 -6.40
C GLU A 251 25.01 -16.87 -7.49
N ALA A 252 24.09 -16.19 -8.16
CA ALA A 252 24.44 -15.15 -9.12
C ALA A 252 25.26 -14.03 -8.47
N ILE A 253 24.90 -13.60 -7.24
CA ILE A 253 25.67 -12.61 -6.48
C ILE A 253 27.07 -13.14 -6.14
N ARG A 254 27.20 -14.42 -5.77
CA ARG A 254 28.48 -15.03 -5.46
C ARG A 254 29.42 -15.05 -6.68
N VAL A 255 28.89 -15.36 -7.85
CA VAL A 255 29.67 -15.48 -9.09
C VAL A 255 29.99 -14.10 -9.72
N LEU A 256 29.01 -13.19 -9.80
CA LEU A 256 29.12 -11.92 -10.50
C LEU A 256 29.48 -10.74 -9.59
N GLY A 257 29.46 -10.94 -8.27
CA GLY A 257 29.50 -9.87 -7.31
C GLY A 257 28.17 -9.08 -7.23
N PRO A 258 28.00 -8.19 -6.26
CA PRO A 258 26.81 -7.35 -6.18
C PRO A 258 26.87 -6.18 -7.17
N SER A 259 25.84 -5.99 -7.99
CA SER A 259 25.68 -4.84 -8.86
C SER A 259 25.22 -3.59 -8.10
N ARG A 260 25.17 -2.43 -8.80
CA ARG A 260 24.70 -1.14 -8.20
C ARG A 260 23.23 -1.13 -7.77
N VAL A 261 22.42 -2.11 -8.17
CA VAL A 261 21.00 -2.21 -7.77
C VAL A 261 20.79 -3.15 -6.59
N HIS A 262 21.84 -3.80 -6.10
CA HIS A 262 21.77 -4.59 -4.87
C HIS A 262 21.82 -3.70 -3.64
N ARG A 263 21.12 -4.13 -2.59
CA ARG A 263 21.10 -3.50 -1.27
C ARG A 263 22.25 -4.05 -0.44
N ARG A 264 23.38 -3.36 -0.44
CA ARG A 264 24.61 -3.82 0.21
C ARG A 264 24.44 -4.14 1.70
N THR A 265 23.59 -3.35 2.38
CA THR A 265 23.28 -3.60 3.81
C THR A 265 22.54 -4.92 4.04
N PHE A 266 21.87 -5.47 3.02
CA PHE A 266 21.15 -6.76 3.11
C PHE A 266 22.04 -7.95 2.75
N LEU A 267 23.23 -7.73 2.19
CA LEU A 267 24.16 -8.77 1.75
C LEU A 267 25.20 -9.16 2.81
N ARG A 268 25.29 -8.44 3.94
CA ARG A 268 26.30 -8.63 4.99
C ARG A 268 26.37 -10.06 5.59
N GLY A 269 25.43 -10.94 5.27
CA GLY A 269 25.46 -12.36 5.65
C GLY A 269 25.70 -13.31 4.47
N CYS A 270 25.82 -12.79 3.24
CA CYS A 270 26.06 -13.61 2.04
C CYS A 270 27.55 -13.71 1.67
N GLU A 271 28.39 -12.81 2.19
CA GLU A 271 29.84 -12.71 1.88
C GLU A 271 30.74 -13.52 2.81
N SER A 272 30.21 -14.13 3.90
CA SER A 272 31.02 -14.70 4.97
C SER A 272 31.36 -16.19 4.83
N ALA A 273 31.22 -16.81 3.65
CA ALA A 273 31.53 -18.24 3.48
C ALA A 273 32.96 -18.53 2.97
N GLU A 274 33.75 -17.54 2.57
CA GLU A 274 35.08 -17.77 1.99
C GLU A 274 36.29 -17.21 2.77
N SER A 275 36.08 -16.55 3.92
CA SER A 275 37.22 -16.03 4.74
C SER A 275 37.64 -16.88 5.91
N GLN A 276 37.21 -18.16 5.97
CA GLN A 276 37.67 -19.12 7.02
C GLN A 276 38.43 -20.30 6.46
N SER A 277 39.09 -20.16 5.33
CA SER A 277 40.04 -21.19 4.84
C SER A 277 41.29 -20.49 4.32
N CYS A 278 42.15 -20.07 5.22
CA CYS A 278 43.61 -19.92 5.09
C CYS A 278 44.25 -20.04 6.46
#